data_5c619005e4532ae442a7c6b8cf276ef3
#
_entry.id   5c619005e4532ae442a7c6b8cf276ef3
#
_cell.length_a   1.000
_cell.length_b   1.000
_cell.length_c   1.000
_cell.angle_alpha   90.00
_cell.angle_beta   90.00
_cell.angle_gamma   90.00
#
_symmetry.space_group_name_H-M   'P 1'
#
loop_
_entity.id
_entity.type
_entity.pdbx_description
1 polymer ?
#
loop_
_entity_poly.entity_id
_entity_poly.type
_entity_poly.pdbx_seq_one_letter_code
_entity_poly.pdbx_strand_id
1 'polypeptide(L)'
;MEPLHTMSKFLQIKSPSAFKHQSVKTDRNLLSGDWAHFPDLLDAHNVTLKRRRLKTLQINVGKLCNQTCRHCHVEAGPRRTEQMTRETAERVIELIDLERPKNLEVVDITGGAPELNSQFRYLVEEIRQRRLRVIDRCNLTVLFQPGQEDTAKFLGDQQVEIIASLPCYSSENVTQQRGNGVFAQSIQALQLLNTIGYGYEDSGLSLDLVYNPVGPFLPP
;
A
#
# COMPACT_ATOMS: atom_id res chain seq x y z
N MET A 1 -6.40 -11.76 23.22
CA MET A 1 -6.64 -10.30 23.07
C MET A 1 -5.37 -9.60 23.51
N GLU A 2 -4.42 -9.39 22.63
CA GLU A 2 -3.26 -8.54 22.87
C GLU A 2 -3.41 -7.27 22.02
N PRO A 3 -3.14 -6.10 22.58
CA PRO A 3 -3.44 -4.83 21.92
C PRO A 3 -2.35 -4.40 20.96
N LEU A 4 -2.77 -3.83 19.85
CA LEU A 4 -2.15 -2.88 18.92
C LEU A 4 -0.83 -2.23 19.39
N HIS A 5 0.28 -2.93 19.30
CA HIS A 5 1.60 -2.40 19.72
C HIS A 5 2.63 -2.33 18.58
N THR A 6 2.19 -2.38 17.32
CA THR A 6 3.12 -2.55 16.19
C THR A 6 3.35 -1.30 15.33
N MET A 7 2.65 -0.18 15.56
CA MET A 7 2.89 1.05 14.79
C MET A 7 3.98 1.99 15.35
N SER A 8 4.49 1.73 16.54
CA SER A 8 5.48 2.61 17.22
C SER A 8 6.92 2.39 16.77
N LYS A 9 7.23 1.38 15.96
CA LYS A 9 8.61 1.05 15.59
C LYS A 9 9.16 1.80 14.36
N PHE A 10 8.35 2.53 13.64
CA PHE A 10 8.79 3.24 12.44
C PHE A 10 9.28 4.67 12.67
N LEU A 11 8.96 5.26 13.81
CA LEU A 11 9.52 6.53 14.26
C LEU A 11 10.12 6.32 15.66
N GLN A 12 11.42 6.15 15.77
CA GLN A 12 12.09 6.37 17.06
C GLN A 12 12.07 7.88 17.36
N ILE A 13 10.89 8.39 17.62
CA ILE A 13 10.72 9.63 18.36
C ILE A 13 10.99 9.23 19.80
N LYS A 14 11.98 9.88 20.44
CA LYS A 14 12.16 9.76 21.90
C LYS A 14 10.80 9.94 22.55
N SER A 15 10.52 9.12 23.56
CA SER A 15 9.23 9.06 24.23
C SER A 15 8.65 10.45 24.55
N PRO A 16 7.32 10.62 24.56
CA PRO A 16 6.65 11.92 24.79
C PRO A 16 7.00 12.61 26.10
N SER A 17 7.64 11.91 27.03
CA SER A 17 8.07 12.49 28.33
C SER A 17 9.21 13.52 28.22
N ALA A 18 9.87 13.64 27.05
CA ALA A 18 10.90 14.66 26.84
C ALA A 18 10.34 15.98 26.26
N PHE A 19 9.10 15.98 25.78
CA PHE A 19 8.41 17.20 25.40
C PHE A 19 7.71 17.78 26.62
N LYS A 20 8.39 18.68 27.35
CA LYS A 20 7.66 19.60 28.21
C LYS A 20 6.63 20.29 27.33
N HIS A 21 5.35 20.14 27.66
CA HIS A 21 4.26 20.91 27.08
C HIS A 21 4.56 22.42 27.31
N GLN A 22 5.39 23.00 26.48
CA GLN A 22 5.20 24.40 26.15
C GLN A 22 3.92 24.38 25.32
N SER A 23 2.85 24.94 25.88
CA SER A 23 1.64 25.26 25.17
C SER A 23 2.09 26.02 23.91
N VAL A 24 2.11 25.37 22.78
CA VAL A 24 2.15 26.06 21.49
C VAL A 24 0.87 26.88 21.52
N LYS A 25 1.01 28.19 21.79
CA LYS A 25 -0.07 29.13 21.56
C LYS A 25 -0.39 28.93 20.10
N THR A 26 -1.51 28.29 19.82
CA THR A 26 -2.09 28.20 18.49
C THR A 26 -2.44 29.64 18.11
N ASP A 27 -1.45 30.34 17.59
CA ASP A 27 -1.65 31.65 17.04
C ASP A 27 -2.57 31.45 15.83
N ARG A 28 -3.78 32.01 15.92
CA ARG A 28 -4.79 31.95 14.85
C ARG A 28 -4.29 32.60 13.53
N ASN A 29 -3.12 33.18 13.54
CA ASN A 29 -2.42 33.70 12.37
C ASN A 29 -1.76 32.64 11.50
N LEU A 30 -1.74 31.35 11.92
CA LEU A 30 -1.30 30.24 11.07
C LEU A 30 -2.15 30.03 9.80
N LEU A 31 -3.31 30.69 9.68
CA LEU A 31 -4.14 30.67 8.48
C LEU A 31 -3.80 31.79 7.47
N SER A 32 -2.87 32.69 7.78
CA SER A 32 -2.49 33.84 6.96
C SER A 32 -1.33 33.59 5.99
N GLY A 33 -0.93 32.34 5.74
CA GLY A 33 -0.03 31.99 4.65
C GLY A 33 1.48 32.02 4.94
N ASP A 34 1.91 32.51 6.10
CA ASP A 34 3.30 32.41 6.54
C ASP A 34 3.55 31.08 7.29
N TRP A 35 3.53 29.98 6.53
CA TRP A 35 3.98 28.70 7.05
C TRP A 35 5.49 28.76 7.26
N ALA A 36 5.95 28.54 8.49
CA ALA A 36 7.37 28.38 8.75
C ALA A 36 7.92 27.28 7.84
N HIS A 37 8.98 27.57 7.11
CA HIS A 37 9.61 26.62 6.20
C HIS A 37 10.08 25.40 7.01
N PHE A 38 9.76 24.18 6.55
CA PHE A 38 10.01 22.97 7.33
C PHE A 38 11.47 22.80 7.78
N PRO A 39 12.52 23.11 6.96
CA PRO A 39 13.90 23.15 7.42
C PRO A 39 14.11 24.07 8.63
N ASP A 40 13.52 25.27 8.63
CA ASP A 40 13.67 26.25 9.73
C ASP A 40 13.07 25.72 11.03
N LEU A 41 11.97 24.94 10.94
CA LEU A 41 11.40 24.26 12.11
C LEU A 41 12.33 23.17 12.65
N LEU A 42 12.98 22.41 11.75
CA LEU A 42 13.94 21.40 12.18
C LEU A 42 15.13 22.03 12.89
N ASP A 43 15.66 23.12 12.36
CA ASP A 43 16.79 23.86 12.94
C ASP A 43 16.41 24.49 14.29
N ALA A 44 15.23 25.11 14.37
CA ALA A 44 14.73 25.71 15.61
C ALA A 44 14.55 24.67 16.76
N HIS A 45 14.28 23.41 16.38
CA HIS A 45 14.14 22.30 17.32
C HIS A 45 15.40 21.42 17.46
N ASN A 46 16.51 21.77 16.83
CA ASN A 46 17.73 20.98 16.77
C ASN A 46 17.49 19.53 16.29
N VAL A 47 16.60 19.34 15.33
CA VAL A 47 16.26 18.05 14.76
C VAL A 47 16.94 17.89 13.41
N THR A 48 17.74 16.83 13.26
CA THR A 48 18.34 16.46 11.97
C THR A 48 17.66 15.23 11.42
N LEU A 49 17.04 15.34 10.25
CA LEU A 49 16.49 14.20 9.51
C LEU A 49 17.58 13.58 8.67
N LYS A 50 17.94 12.33 9.00
CA LYS A 50 18.88 11.53 8.20
C LYS A 50 18.13 10.41 7.51
N ARG A 51 18.40 10.23 6.22
CA ARG A 51 17.90 9.09 5.46
C ARG A 51 18.44 7.80 6.07
N ARG A 52 17.56 6.86 6.40
CA ARG A 52 17.91 5.51 6.85
C ARG A 52 18.18 4.59 5.64
N ARG A 53 18.70 3.40 5.91
CA ARG A 53 18.82 2.35 4.89
C ARG A 53 17.43 1.98 4.38
N LEU A 54 17.33 1.79 3.07
CA LEU A 54 16.11 1.39 2.40
C LEU A 54 15.80 -0.07 2.77
N LYS A 55 14.67 -0.31 3.44
CA LYS A 55 14.17 -1.66 3.73
C LYS A 55 13.02 -2.05 2.82
N THR A 56 12.17 -1.10 2.48
CA THR A 56 11.01 -1.28 1.60
C THR A 56 11.11 -0.31 0.44
N LEU A 57 11.04 -0.85 -0.77
CA LEU A 57 10.89 -0.09 -2.00
C LEU A 57 9.43 -0.17 -2.45
N GLN A 58 8.71 0.95 -2.42
CA GLN A 58 7.39 1.02 -3.02
C GLN A 58 7.49 1.50 -4.46
N ILE A 59 6.85 0.77 -5.37
CA ILE A 59 6.79 1.10 -6.81
C ILE A 59 5.35 1.26 -7.26
N ASN A 60 5.08 2.33 -8.01
CA ASN A 60 3.79 2.55 -8.67
C ASN A 60 3.89 2.14 -10.13
N VAL A 61 3.12 1.13 -10.54
CA VAL A 61 3.17 0.57 -11.89
C VAL A 61 2.21 1.22 -12.87
N GLY A 62 1.47 2.25 -12.44
CA GLY A 62 0.59 3.01 -13.33
C GLY A 62 -0.78 3.29 -12.78
N LYS A 63 -1.69 3.77 -13.65
CA LYS A 63 -3.03 4.23 -13.27
C LYS A 63 -4.15 3.40 -13.86
N LEU A 64 -3.87 2.38 -14.68
CA LEU A 64 -4.92 1.49 -15.18
C LEU A 64 -5.55 0.75 -14.00
N CYS A 65 -6.88 0.79 -13.92
CA CYS A 65 -7.67 0.13 -12.88
C CYS A 65 -9.05 -0.22 -13.43
N ASN A 66 -9.63 -1.32 -12.98
CA ASN A 66 -11.01 -1.68 -13.33
C ASN A 66 -12.07 -0.92 -12.52
N GLN A 67 -11.66 -0.04 -11.60
CA GLN A 67 -12.55 0.76 -10.75
C GLN A 67 -12.29 2.26 -10.90
N THR A 68 -13.27 3.07 -10.46
CA THR A 68 -13.21 4.54 -10.37
C THR A 68 -13.58 5.00 -8.97
N CYS A 69 -12.74 4.70 -8.00
CA CYS A 69 -13.01 5.00 -6.60
C CYS A 69 -12.96 6.51 -6.31
N ARG A 70 -13.92 7.05 -5.55
CA ARG A 70 -13.96 8.47 -5.20
C ARG A 70 -12.77 8.96 -4.38
N HIS A 71 -12.20 8.05 -3.56
CA HIS A 71 -11.06 8.34 -2.69
C HIS A 71 -9.70 8.04 -3.35
N CYS A 72 -9.67 7.74 -4.65
CA CYS A 72 -8.44 7.37 -5.34
C CYS A 72 -7.51 8.59 -5.50
N HIS A 73 -6.44 8.62 -4.71
CA HIS A 73 -5.47 9.72 -4.70
C HIS A 73 -4.56 9.78 -5.94
N VAL A 74 -4.56 8.73 -6.78
CA VAL A 74 -3.81 8.70 -8.04
C VAL A 74 -4.72 8.85 -9.27
N GLU A 75 -6.03 9.01 -9.06
CA GLU A 75 -7.01 9.11 -10.14
C GLU A 75 -6.93 7.94 -11.14
N ALA A 76 -6.81 6.73 -10.61
CA ALA A 76 -6.79 5.51 -11.41
C ALA A 76 -8.17 5.22 -12.01
N GLY A 77 -8.20 4.47 -13.10
CA GLY A 77 -9.46 4.09 -13.72
C GLY A 77 -9.29 3.32 -15.03
N PRO A 78 -10.41 2.79 -15.59
CA PRO A 78 -10.36 1.90 -16.75
C PRO A 78 -10.00 2.63 -18.07
N ARG A 79 -10.05 3.96 -18.08
CA ARG A 79 -9.66 4.78 -19.24
C ARG A 79 -8.24 5.32 -19.15
N ARG A 80 -7.49 4.96 -18.10
CA ARG A 80 -6.12 5.42 -17.92
C ARG A 80 -5.17 4.55 -18.73
N THR A 81 -4.20 5.20 -19.37
CA THR A 81 -3.22 4.55 -20.24
C THR A 81 -1.81 4.56 -19.66
N GLU A 82 -1.63 5.29 -18.57
CA GLU A 82 -0.32 5.38 -17.91
C GLU A 82 0.00 4.06 -17.24
N GLN A 83 0.96 3.36 -17.79
CA GLN A 83 1.46 2.09 -17.30
C GLN A 83 2.98 2.03 -17.38
N MET A 84 3.58 1.35 -16.42
CA MET A 84 5.01 1.06 -16.44
C MET A 84 5.34 0.20 -17.66
N THR A 85 6.32 0.65 -18.43
CA THR A 85 6.82 -0.09 -19.60
C THR A 85 7.81 -1.17 -19.19
N ARG A 86 8.12 -2.09 -20.10
CA ARG A 86 9.14 -3.11 -19.90
C ARG A 86 10.50 -2.51 -19.54
N GLU A 87 10.93 -1.51 -20.30
CA GLU A 87 12.20 -0.81 -20.04
C GLU A 87 12.26 -0.20 -18.64
N THR A 88 11.16 0.43 -18.18
CA THR A 88 11.09 0.96 -16.83
C THR A 88 11.12 -0.15 -15.78
N ALA A 89 10.43 -1.26 -16.01
CA ALA A 89 10.43 -2.42 -15.11
C ALA A 89 11.85 -3.03 -14.98
N GLU A 90 12.57 -3.19 -16.09
CA GLU A 90 13.95 -3.65 -16.09
C GLU A 90 14.86 -2.69 -15.30
N ARG A 91 14.68 -1.36 -15.49
CA ARG A 91 15.42 -0.39 -14.69
C ARG A 91 15.12 -0.46 -13.20
N VAL A 92 13.88 -0.76 -12.81
CA VAL A 92 13.51 -1.01 -11.42
C VAL A 92 14.25 -2.23 -10.87
N ILE A 93 14.34 -3.32 -11.64
CA ILE A 93 15.08 -4.52 -11.23
C ILE A 93 16.58 -4.21 -11.04
N GLU A 94 17.21 -3.42 -11.92
CA GLU A 94 18.59 -2.98 -11.74
C GLU A 94 18.77 -2.19 -10.43
N LEU A 95 17.84 -1.28 -10.10
CA LEU A 95 17.88 -0.54 -8.85
C LEU A 95 17.71 -1.44 -7.63
N ILE A 96 16.86 -2.46 -7.72
CA ILE A 96 16.70 -3.49 -6.68
C ILE A 96 18.02 -4.23 -6.46
N ASP A 97 18.73 -4.61 -7.52
CA ASP A 97 20.02 -5.28 -7.42
C ASP A 97 21.10 -4.41 -6.76
N LEU A 98 21.05 -3.10 -6.96
CA LEU A 98 21.95 -2.15 -6.29
C LEU A 98 21.64 -1.94 -4.80
N GLU A 99 20.38 -2.04 -4.40
CA GLU A 99 19.93 -1.78 -3.02
C GLU A 99 19.80 -3.04 -2.16
N ARG A 100 19.58 -4.21 -2.76
CA ARG A 100 19.44 -5.50 -2.05
C ARG A 100 20.62 -5.80 -1.11
N PRO A 101 21.88 -5.62 -1.50
CA PRO A 101 23.03 -5.85 -0.61
C PRO A 101 23.07 -4.87 0.57
N LYS A 102 22.31 -3.76 0.51
CA LYS A 102 22.27 -2.70 1.51
C LYS A 102 21.09 -2.80 2.48
N ASN A 103 20.38 -3.92 2.52
CA ASN A 103 19.24 -4.24 3.39
C ASN A 103 17.84 -3.99 2.79
N LEU A 104 17.68 -3.98 1.49
CA LEU A 104 16.34 -4.06 0.89
C LEU A 104 15.73 -5.44 1.21
N GLU A 105 14.55 -5.46 1.78
CA GLU A 105 13.85 -6.67 2.24
C GLU A 105 12.53 -6.90 1.48
N VAL A 106 11.86 -5.81 1.11
CA VAL A 106 10.49 -5.84 0.60
C VAL A 106 10.34 -4.91 -0.60
N VAL A 107 9.61 -5.36 -1.62
CA VAL A 107 9.10 -4.51 -2.70
C VAL A 107 7.58 -4.47 -2.62
N ASP A 108 7.02 -3.28 -2.47
CA ASP A 108 5.58 -3.00 -2.34
C ASP A 108 5.06 -2.45 -3.67
N ILE A 109 4.29 -3.25 -4.39
CA ILE A 109 3.76 -2.92 -5.71
C ILE A 109 2.38 -2.27 -5.55
N THR A 110 2.24 -1.08 -6.08
CA THR A 110 1.01 -0.29 -6.01
C THR A 110 0.69 0.35 -7.37
N GLY A 111 -0.43 1.04 -7.46
CA GLY A 111 -0.87 1.73 -8.68
C GLY A 111 -2.38 1.89 -8.72
N GLY A 112 -2.94 1.70 -9.89
CA GLY A 112 -4.37 1.52 -10.07
C GLY A 112 -4.80 0.12 -9.61
N ALA A 113 -4.72 -0.85 -10.54
CA ALA A 113 -4.72 -2.29 -10.25
C ALA A 113 -3.40 -2.83 -10.77
N PRO A 114 -2.42 -3.13 -9.91
CA PRO A 114 -1.09 -3.57 -10.35
C PRO A 114 -1.15 -4.76 -11.29
N GLU A 115 -2.06 -5.68 -11.04
CA GLU A 115 -2.24 -6.94 -11.78
C GLU A 115 -2.64 -6.74 -13.24
N LEU A 116 -3.24 -5.57 -13.57
CA LEU A 116 -3.58 -5.20 -14.95
C LEU A 116 -2.37 -4.65 -15.74
N ASN A 117 -1.26 -4.35 -15.07
CA ASN A 117 -0.05 -3.94 -15.76
C ASN A 117 0.62 -5.16 -16.39
N SER A 118 0.95 -5.07 -17.69
CA SER A 118 1.57 -6.17 -18.43
C SER A 118 2.95 -6.59 -17.89
N GLN A 119 3.59 -5.76 -17.07
CA GLN A 119 4.88 -6.07 -16.44
C GLN A 119 4.74 -6.57 -15.00
N PHE A 120 3.53 -6.67 -14.46
CA PHE A 120 3.30 -7.07 -13.08
C PHE A 120 3.90 -8.44 -12.77
N ARG A 121 3.55 -9.46 -13.56
CA ARG A 121 4.06 -10.82 -13.36
C ARG A 121 5.57 -10.89 -13.48
N TYR A 122 6.13 -10.23 -14.50
CA TYR A 122 7.59 -10.12 -14.66
C TYR A 122 8.24 -9.52 -13.40
N LEU A 123 7.72 -8.42 -12.89
CA LEU A 123 8.26 -7.80 -11.67
C LEU A 123 8.19 -8.73 -10.47
N VAL A 124 7.05 -9.39 -10.26
CA VAL A 124 6.87 -10.35 -9.17
C VAL A 124 7.91 -11.47 -9.26
N GLU A 125 8.02 -12.11 -10.41
CA GLU A 125 8.96 -13.23 -10.64
C GLU A 125 10.42 -12.80 -10.41
N GLU A 126 10.85 -11.70 -11.02
CA GLU A 126 12.21 -11.18 -10.87
C GLU A 126 12.56 -10.79 -9.43
N ILE A 127 11.60 -10.20 -8.70
CA ILE A 127 11.79 -9.83 -7.30
C ILE A 127 11.88 -11.09 -6.43
N ARG A 128 11.01 -12.09 -6.67
CA ARG A 128 11.00 -13.35 -5.90
C ARG A 128 12.26 -14.20 -6.17
N GLN A 129 12.77 -14.23 -7.40
CA GLN A 129 14.06 -14.87 -7.71
C GLN A 129 15.22 -14.28 -6.88
N ARG A 130 15.13 -13.01 -6.53
CA ARG A 130 16.07 -12.31 -5.65
C ARG A 130 15.85 -12.57 -4.16
N ARG A 131 14.88 -13.43 -3.81
CA ARG A 131 14.47 -13.77 -2.44
C ARG A 131 13.98 -12.57 -1.63
N LEU A 132 13.45 -11.55 -2.28
CA LEU A 132 12.78 -10.44 -1.63
C LEU A 132 11.30 -10.77 -1.44
N ARG A 133 10.71 -10.21 -0.40
CA ARG A 133 9.26 -10.24 -0.19
C ARG A 133 8.60 -9.30 -1.19
N VAL A 134 7.45 -9.71 -1.69
CA VAL A 134 6.60 -8.89 -2.58
C VAL A 134 5.28 -8.63 -1.89
N ILE A 135 4.89 -7.37 -1.85
CA ILE A 135 3.54 -6.96 -1.45
C ILE A 135 2.80 -6.48 -2.69
N ASP A 136 1.59 -6.99 -2.88
CA ASP A 136 0.62 -6.52 -3.88
C ASP A 136 -0.52 -5.78 -3.22
N ARG A 137 -0.76 -4.51 -3.63
CA ARG A 137 -1.89 -3.71 -3.15
C ARG A 137 -3.12 -3.94 -4.02
N CYS A 138 -3.71 -5.11 -3.82
CA CYS A 138 -4.80 -5.65 -4.62
C CYS A 138 -6.13 -4.94 -4.35
N ASN A 139 -6.89 -4.63 -5.39
CA ASN A 139 -8.25 -4.12 -5.25
C ASN A 139 -9.34 -5.21 -5.17
N LEU A 140 -8.95 -6.47 -5.12
CA LEU A 140 -9.78 -7.67 -5.06
C LEU A 140 -10.63 -7.94 -6.30
N THR A 141 -11.42 -6.98 -6.79
CA THR A 141 -12.32 -7.21 -7.93
C THR A 141 -11.57 -7.44 -9.25
N VAL A 142 -10.28 -7.12 -9.29
CA VAL A 142 -9.42 -7.38 -10.43
C VAL A 142 -9.30 -8.87 -10.73
N LEU A 143 -9.37 -9.72 -9.71
CA LEU A 143 -9.26 -11.18 -9.85
C LEU A 143 -10.39 -11.81 -10.70
N PHE A 144 -11.46 -11.05 -10.97
CA PHE A 144 -12.56 -11.47 -11.84
C PHE A 144 -12.57 -10.75 -13.20
N GLN A 145 -11.53 -10.01 -13.53
CA GLN A 145 -11.42 -9.38 -14.84
C GLN A 145 -10.97 -10.41 -15.90
N PRO A 146 -11.42 -10.27 -17.14
CA PRO A 146 -10.94 -11.11 -18.24
C PRO A 146 -9.41 -11.11 -18.33
N GLY A 147 -8.80 -12.28 -18.41
CA GLY A 147 -7.35 -12.48 -18.44
C GLY A 147 -6.68 -12.50 -17.07
N GLN A 148 -7.47 -12.48 -15.98
CA GLN A 148 -6.96 -12.57 -14.61
C GLN A 148 -7.38 -13.87 -13.89
N GLU A 149 -7.87 -14.84 -14.63
CA GLU A 149 -8.46 -16.09 -14.12
C GLU A 149 -7.48 -16.92 -13.28
N ASP A 150 -6.18 -16.83 -13.56
CA ASP A 150 -5.11 -17.54 -12.85
C ASP A 150 -4.31 -16.64 -11.89
N THR A 151 -4.65 -15.34 -11.80
CA THR A 151 -3.87 -14.37 -11.02
C THR A 151 -3.85 -14.72 -9.54
N ALA A 152 -4.98 -15.14 -8.96
CA ALA A 152 -5.00 -15.53 -7.55
C ALA A 152 -4.05 -16.72 -7.28
N LYS A 153 -4.04 -17.72 -8.17
CA LYS A 153 -3.12 -18.85 -8.09
C LYS A 153 -1.66 -18.40 -8.26
N PHE A 154 -1.39 -17.55 -9.24
CA PHE A 154 -0.05 -17.00 -9.47
C PHE A 154 0.49 -16.27 -8.24
N LEU A 155 -0.32 -15.44 -7.58
CA LEU A 155 0.06 -14.75 -6.34
C LEU A 155 0.43 -15.75 -5.24
N GLY A 156 -0.35 -16.81 -5.06
CA GLY A 156 -0.08 -17.88 -4.11
C GLY A 156 1.21 -18.66 -4.44
N ASP A 157 1.39 -19.09 -5.69
CA ASP A 157 2.59 -19.81 -6.16
C ASP A 157 3.87 -18.98 -5.94
N GLN A 158 3.79 -17.66 -6.13
CA GLN A 158 4.89 -16.72 -5.93
C GLN A 158 5.00 -16.24 -4.47
N GLN A 159 4.15 -16.71 -3.56
CA GLN A 159 4.12 -16.28 -2.15
C GLN A 159 4.09 -14.74 -2.01
N VAL A 160 3.26 -14.09 -2.80
CA VAL A 160 3.05 -12.64 -2.74
C VAL A 160 2.17 -12.32 -1.53
N GLU A 161 2.57 -11.36 -0.72
CA GLU A 161 1.75 -10.84 0.37
C GLU A 161 0.69 -9.90 -0.22
N ILE A 162 -0.57 -10.10 0.15
CA ILE A 162 -1.67 -9.30 -0.36
C ILE A 162 -2.10 -8.30 0.70
N ILE A 163 -2.08 -7.01 0.34
CA ILE A 163 -2.76 -5.95 1.08
C ILE A 163 -4.01 -5.57 0.30
N ALA A 164 -5.14 -6.14 0.70
CA ALA A 164 -6.40 -6.00 -0.01
C ALA A 164 -7.13 -4.71 0.36
N SER A 165 -7.57 -3.98 -0.64
CA SER A 165 -8.33 -2.75 -0.44
C SER A 165 -9.81 -3.07 -0.20
N LEU A 166 -10.19 -3.27 1.06
CA LEU A 166 -11.58 -3.36 1.50
C LEU A 166 -11.85 -2.25 2.52
N PRO A 167 -12.30 -1.05 2.07
CA PRO A 167 -12.30 0.16 2.89
C PRO A 167 -13.30 0.15 4.04
N CYS A 168 -14.25 -0.77 4.05
CA CYS A 168 -15.22 -0.96 5.14
C CYS A 168 -15.81 -2.37 5.12
N TYR A 169 -16.35 -2.79 6.26
CA TYR A 169 -17.04 -4.08 6.41
C TYR A 169 -18.54 -4.04 6.08
N SER A 170 -19.08 -2.86 5.73
CA SER A 170 -20.47 -2.72 5.30
C SER A 170 -20.54 -2.48 3.79
N SER A 171 -21.51 -3.12 3.14
CA SER A 171 -21.77 -2.97 1.70
C SER A 171 -22.07 -1.52 1.33
N GLU A 172 -22.80 -0.79 2.19
CA GLU A 172 -23.18 0.60 1.95
C GLU A 172 -21.95 1.52 1.88
N ASN A 173 -21.06 1.45 2.86
CA ASN A 173 -19.86 2.28 2.91
C ASN A 173 -18.88 1.95 1.76
N VAL A 174 -18.75 0.67 1.40
CA VAL A 174 -17.93 0.29 0.24
C VAL A 174 -18.54 0.81 -1.06
N THR A 175 -19.85 0.71 -1.21
CA THR A 175 -20.56 1.23 -2.39
C THR A 175 -20.37 2.74 -2.57
N GLN A 176 -20.43 3.51 -1.48
CA GLN A 176 -20.20 4.96 -1.52
C GLN A 176 -18.78 5.32 -1.99
N GLN A 177 -17.79 4.54 -1.63
CA GLN A 177 -16.38 4.80 -1.93
C GLN A 177 -15.93 4.22 -3.27
N ARG A 178 -16.39 3.02 -3.62
CA ARG A 178 -15.85 2.20 -4.71
C ARG A 178 -16.85 1.84 -5.81
N GLY A 179 -18.15 2.05 -5.57
CA GLY A 179 -19.22 1.76 -6.53
C GLY A 179 -20.00 0.50 -6.22
N ASN A 180 -21.10 0.33 -6.99
CA ASN A 180 -22.04 -0.78 -6.81
C ASN A 180 -21.41 -2.14 -7.10
N GLY A 181 -21.77 -3.15 -6.31
CA GLY A 181 -21.32 -4.53 -6.49
C GLY A 181 -19.90 -4.83 -6.01
N VAL A 182 -19.08 -3.80 -5.76
CA VAL A 182 -17.68 -3.99 -5.35
C VAL A 182 -17.55 -4.76 -4.04
N PHE A 183 -18.44 -4.54 -3.07
CA PHE A 183 -18.42 -5.28 -1.81
C PHE A 183 -18.62 -6.78 -2.04
N ALA A 184 -19.67 -7.17 -2.76
CA ALA A 184 -19.98 -8.57 -3.02
C ALA A 184 -18.83 -9.28 -3.78
N GLN A 185 -18.28 -8.63 -4.81
CA GLN A 185 -17.12 -9.16 -5.54
C GLN A 185 -15.87 -9.25 -4.65
N SER A 186 -15.67 -8.28 -3.76
CA SER A 186 -14.53 -8.31 -2.81
C SER A 186 -14.64 -9.50 -1.86
N ILE A 187 -15.85 -9.80 -1.34
CA ILE A 187 -16.06 -10.98 -0.49
C ILE A 187 -15.78 -12.28 -1.27
N GLN A 188 -16.26 -12.38 -2.52
CA GLN A 188 -15.97 -13.54 -3.38
C GLN A 188 -14.46 -13.70 -3.63
N ALA A 189 -13.75 -12.58 -3.86
CA ALA A 189 -12.30 -12.61 -4.04
C ALA A 189 -11.57 -13.07 -2.78
N LEU A 190 -11.97 -12.61 -1.60
CA LEU A 190 -11.42 -13.08 -0.33
C LEU A 190 -11.66 -14.58 -0.14
N GLN A 191 -12.86 -15.07 -0.46
CA GLN A 191 -13.16 -16.50 -0.42
C GLN A 191 -12.29 -17.30 -1.38
N LEU A 192 -12.09 -16.80 -2.61
CA LEU A 192 -11.17 -17.40 -3.59
C LEU A 192 -9.74 -17.46 -3.04
N LEU A 193 -9.23 -16.37 -2.49
CA LEU A 193 -7.89 -16.31 -1.89
C LEU A 193 -7.76 -17.27 -0.70
N ASN A 194 -8.80 -17.40 0.14
CA ASN A 194 -8.82 -18.38 1.22
C ASN A 194 -8.71 -19.82 0.70
N THR A 195 -9.32 -20.18 -0.45
CA THR A 195 -9.18 -21.54 -1.02
C THR A 195 -7.75 -21.87 -1.42
N ILE A 196 -6.92 -20.87 -1.69
CA ILE A 196 -5.50 -21.00 -2.03
C ILE A 196 -4.61 -21.08 -0.76
N GLY A 197 -5.14 -20.62 0.37
CA GLY A 197 -4.44 -20.61 1.66
C GLY A 197 -4.20 -19.23 2.25
N TYR A 198 -4.55 -18.15 1.55
CA TYR A 198 -4.40 -16.80 2.10
C TYR A 198 -5.23 -16.60 3.37
N GLY A 199 -4.65 -15.91 4.37
CA GLY A 199 -5.32 -15.59 5.62
C GLY A 199 -5.34 -16.72 6.65
N TYR A 200 -4.70 -17.85 6.39
CA TYR A 200 -4.50 -18.94 7.37
C TYR A 200 -3.09 -18.89 7.97
N GLU A 201 -2.95 -19.01 9.28
CA GLU A 201 -1.69 -18.85 10.01
C GLU A 201 -0.57 -19.75 9.50
N ASP A 202 -0.88 -21.01 9.18
CA ASP A 202 0.13 -22.01 8.80
C ASP A 202 0.43 -22.06 7.29
N SER A 203 -0.21 -21.23 6.47
CA SER A 203 -0.06 -21.27 5.01
C SER A 203 1.18 -20.51 4.51
N GLY A 204 1.66 -19.55 5.29
CA GLY A 204 2.70 -18.60 4.86
C GLY A 204 2.22 -17.56 3.83
N LEU A 205 0.91 -17.52 3.52
CA LEU A 205 0.31 -16.59 2.57
C LEU A 205 -0.43 -15.47 3.33
N SER A 206 0.25 -14.32 3.48
CA SER A 206 -0.28 -13.17 4.22
C SER A 206 -1.37 -12.44 3.44
N LEU A 207 -2.47 -12.12 4.13
CA LEU A 207 -3.59 -11.33 3.61
C LEU A 207 -4.00 -10.30 4.66
N ASP A 208 -3.75 -9.03 4.34
CA ASP A 208 -4.12 -7.89 5.16
C ASP A 208 -5.23 -7.08 4.48
N LEU A 209 -6.11 -6.47 5.28
CA LEU A 209 -7.16 -5.60 4.78
C LEU A 209 -6.88 -4.14 5.12
N VAL A 210 -6.98 -3.26 4.11
CA VAL A 210 -6.89 -1.81 4.32
C VAL A 210 -8.29 -1.25 4.54
N TYR A 211 -8.50 -0.75 5.75
CA TYR A 211 -9.68 0.01 6.12
C TYR A 211 -9.48 1.52 5.81
N ASN A 212 -10.49 2.15 5.25
CA ASN A 212 -10.50 3.60 4.98
C ASN A 212 -11.83 4.21 5.45
N PRO A 213 -11.87 4.86 6.62
CA PRO A 213 -13.11 5.40 7.16
C PRO A 213 -13.66 6.53 6.28
N VAL A 214 -14.99 6.58 6.12
CA VAL A 214 -15.72 7.67 5.44
C VAL A 214 -15.98 8.87 6.34
N GLY A 215 -15.57 8.81 7.59
CA GLY A 215 -15.78 9.84 8.60
C GLY A 215 -14.96 9.55 9.85
N PRO A 216 -15.15 10.31 10.95
CA PRO A 216 -14.40 10.15 12.19
C PRO A 216 -14.87 8.92 13.02
N PHE A 217 -15.08 7.80 12.36
CA PHE A 217 -15.54 6.57 12.97
C PHE A 217 -14.49 5.47 12.81
N LEU A 218 -14.28 4.71 13.87
CA LEU A 218 -13.54 3.45 13.80
C LEU A 218 -14.44 2.34 13.21
N PRO A 219 -13.85 1.27 12.64
CA PRO A 219 -14.62 0.11 12.25
C PRO A 219 -15.35 -0.47 13.47
N PRO A 220 -16.54 -1.05 13.25
CA PRO A 220 -17.30 -1.71 14.34
C PRO A 220 -16.55 -2.89 14.94
#